data_215f6569ed1837dac5e2f422d033caa2
#
_entry.id   215f6569ed1837dac5e2f422d033caa2
#
_cell.length_a   1.000
_cell.length_b   1.000
_cell.length_c   1.000
_cell.angle_alpha   90.00
_cell.angle_beta   90.00
_cell.angle_gamma   90.00
#
_symmetry.space_group_name_H-M   'P 1'
#
loop_
_entity.id
_entity.type
_entity.pdbx_description
1 polymer ?
#
loop_
_entity_poly.entity_id
_entity_poly.type
_entity_poly.pdbx_seq_one_letter_code
_entity_poly.pdbx_strand_id
1 'polypeptide(L)'
;MKNNETWEQFKIEYQNVDYNGEYKYADLLSKLSNLATKNAIEIGLWNESFHGQYGWVLVKQTVKLKRPIYVGENLTITTRAKGERKIQFFRTYDLKVNNEVVGGVYSIWTLIDLNKRRIVRPQKVGITMPECEEYVSYVENYEHLLGIETYKQITREVLYSDVDLNKHMNNARYLEWVMDLLPEDIKEKYFVEQITMHYLKEISPHSKVDLYYGQKENDFRIEFKIEEQTYFEISGRLKEKSL
;
A
#
# COMPACT_ATOMS: atom_id res chain seq x y z
N MET A 1 -15.30 1.11 -25.72
CA MET A 1 -14.06 0.89 -24.94
C MET A 1 -14.46 0.46 -23.56
N LYS A 2 -13.83 -0.57 -22.96
CA LYS A 2 -14.06 -0.89 -21.56
C LYS A 2 -13.45 0.24 -20.73
N ASN A 3 -14.24 0.86 -19.86
CA ASN A 3 -13.75 1.89 -18.95
C ASN A 3 -12.68 1.26 -18.04
N ASN A 4 -11.44 1.76 -18.09
CA ASN A 4 -10.32 1.27 -17.25
C ASN A 4 -10.43 1.79 -15.79
N GLU A 5 -11.56 2.36 -15.44
CA GLU A 5 -11.80 2.99 -14.15
C GLU A 5 -12.80 2.20 -13.31
N THR A 6 -12.47 1.99 -12.06
CA THR A 6 -13.39 1.48 -11.04
C THR A 6 -13.32 2.38 -9.82
N TRP A 7 -14.46 2.70 -9.24
CA TRP A 7 -14.54 3.54 -8.06
C TRP A 7 -15.49 2.97 -7.01
N GLU A 8 -15.27 3.40 -5.77
CA GLU A 8 -16.12 3.09 -4.62
C GLU A 8 -16.20 4.34 -3.74
N GLN A 9 -17.39 4.61 -3.20
CA GLN A 9 -17.61 5.64 -2.19
C GLN A 9 -18.14 5.00 -0.91
N PHE A 10 -17.59 5.39 0.23
CA PHE A 10 -18.02 4.90 1.53
C PHE A 10 -17.79 5.96 2.60
N LYS A 11 -18.54 5.85 3.69
CA LYS A 11 -18.36 6.70 4.86
C LYS A 11 -17.26 6.13 5.75
N ILE A 12 -16.41 6.99 6.30
CA ILE A 12 -15.42 6.59 7.31
C ILE A 12 -16.13 6.39 8.65
N GLU A 13 -16.12 5.17 9.14
CA GLU A 13 -16.77 4.75 10.38
C GLU A 13 -15.79 4.78 11.57
N TYR A 14 -16.31 4.83 12.82
CA TYR A 14 -15.47 4.88 14.04
C TYR A 14 -14.44 3.75 14.15
N GLN A 15 -14.74 2.56 13.68
CA GLN A 15 -13.84 1.41 13.70
C GLN A 15 -12.62 1.56 12.75
N ASN A 16 -12.73 2.44 11.75
CA ASN A 16 -11.72 2.66 10.72
C ASN A 16 -10.73 3.77 11.08
N VAL A 17 -10.90 4.43 12.23
CA VAL A 17 -10.06 5.56 12.63
C VAL A 17 -9.21 5.22 13.85
N ASP A 18 -8.13 5.97 14.02
CA ASP A 18 -7.31 5.95 15.22
C ASP A 18 -7.92 6.82 16.34
N TYR A 19 -7.18 7.01 17.43
CA TYR A 19 -7.63 7.81 18.57
C TYR A 19 -7.69 9.32 18.28
N ASN A 20 -7.08 9.79 17.18
CA ASN A 20 -7.21 11.17 16.69
C ASN A 20 -8.44 11.35 15.78
N GLY A 21 -9.19 10.28 15.50
CA GLY A 21 -10.29 10.27 14.55
C GLY A 21 -9.84 10.27 13.09
N GLU A 22 -8.59 9.95 12.82
CA GLU A 22 -7.98 9.91 11.49
C GLU A 22 -8.10 8.52 10.87
N TYR A 23 -8.44 8.44 9.59
CA TYR A 23 -8.60 7.18 8.85
C TYR A 23 -7.27 6.42 8.80
N LYS A 24 -7.28 5.18 9.32
CA LYS A 24 -6.08 4.34 9.41
C LYS A 24 -5.53 3.99 8.04
N TYR A 25 -4.21 4.13 7.86
CA TYR A 25 -3.53 3.73 6.63
C TYR A 25 -3.70 2.24 6.31
N ALA A 26 -3.78 1.38 7.32
CA ALA A 26 -4.02 -0.05 7.13
C ALA A 26 -5.39 -0.33 6.50
N ASP A 27 -6.43 0.37 6.95
CA ASP A 27 -7.77 0.26 6.38
C ASP A 27 -7.82 0.82 4.95
N LEU A 28 -7.12 1.95 4.71
CA LEU A 28 -6.96 2.49 3.36
C LEU A 28 -6.33 1.46 2.43
N LEU A 29 -5.20 0.84 2.81
CA LEU A 29 -4.52 -0.16 1.97
C LEU A 29 -5.40 -1.38 1.69
N SER A 30 -6.17 -1.83 2.67
CA SER A 30 -7.14 -2.92 2.51
C SER A 30 -8.20 -2.57 1.46
N LYS A 31 -8.73 -1.35 1.50
CA LYS A 31 -9.69 -0.84 0.51
C LYS A 31 -9.06 -0.73 -0.89
N LEU A 32 -7.85 -0.20 -0.99
CA LEU A 32 -7.13 -0.08 -2.27
C LEU A 32 -6.90 -1.45 -2.91
N SER A 33 -6.51 -2.46 -2.12
CA SER A 33 -6.28 -3.83 -2.59
C SER A 33 -7.56 -4.47 -3.12
N ASN A 34 -8.68 -4.33 -2.40
CA ASN A 34 -9.98 -4.85 -2.82
C ASN A 34 -10.46 -4.19 -4.13
N LEU A 35 -10.31 -2.86 -4.23
CA LEU A 35 -10.70 -2.11 -5.41
C LEU A 35 -9.80 -2.44 -6.62
N ALA A 36 -8.49 -2.69 -6.40
CA ALA A 36 -7.58 -3.16 -7.42
C ALA A 36 -8.00 -4.51 -7.98
N THR A 37 -8.38 -5.45 -7.11
CA THR A 37 -8.85 -6.78 -7.49
C THR A 37 -10.13 -6.68 -8.32
N LYS A 38 -11.11 -5.88 -7.87
CA LYS A 38 -12.35 -5.64 -8.61
C LYS A 38 -12.07 -5.09 -10.01
N ASN A 39 -11.25 -4.02 -10.11
CA ASN A 39 -10.87 -3.45 -11.40
C ASN A 39 -10.12 -4.46 -12.27
N ALA A 40 -9.18 -5.24 -11.71
CA ALA A 40 -8.43 -6.24 -12.46
C ALA A 40 -9.35 -7.30 -13.12
N ILE A 41 -10.42 -7.71 -12.42
CA ILE A 41 -11.45 -8.61 -12.97
C ILE A 41 -12.22 -7.91 -14.09
N GLU A 42 -12.71 -6.70 -13.86
CA GLU A 42 -13.52 -5.93 -14.82
C GLU A 42 -12.79 -5.68 -16.16
N ILE A 43 -11.48 -5.40 -16.09
CA ILE A 43 -10.65 -5.12 -17.29
C ILE A 43 -9.92 -6.35 -17.85
N GLY A 44 -10.12 -7.55 -17.27
CA GLY A 44 -9.58 -8.81 -17.77
C GLY A 44 -8.13 -9.10 -17.39
N LEU A 45 -7.58 -8.42 -16.39
CA LEU A 45 -6.25 -8.71 -15.83
C LEU A 45 -6.26 -9.84 -14.80
N TRP A 46 -7.46 -10.32 -14.44
CA TRP A 46 -7.67 -11.42 -13.52
C TRP A 46 -8.94 -12.19 -13.86
N ASN A 47 -8.92 -13.51 -13.72
CA ASN A 47 -10.08 -14.38 -13.81
C ASN A 47 -9.92 -15.60 -12.90
N GLU A 48 -11.00 -16.34 -12.69
CA GLU A 48 -11.02 -17.50 -11.78
C GLU A 48 -10.06 -18.63 -12.17
N SER A 49 -9.72 -18.78 -13.47
CA SER A 49 -8.79 -19.81 -13.92
C SER A 49 -7.35 -19.59 -13.44
N PHE A 50 -7.03 -18.41 -12.96
CA PHE A 50 -5.71 -18.08 -12.38
C PHE A 50 -5.60 -18.42 -10.90
N HIS A 51 -6.74 -18.67 -10.24
CA HIS A 51 -6.76 -18.97 -8.82
C HIS A 51 -5.88 -20.16 -8.46
N GLY A 52 -5.02 -20.00 -7.46
CA GLY A 52 -4.07 -21.02 -6.99
C GLY A 52 -2.87 -21.28 -7.93
N GLN A 53 -2.85 -20.71 -9.13
CA GLN A 53 -1.74 -20.85 -10.08
C GLN A 53 -0.93 -19.56 -10.23
N TYR A 54 -1.59 -18.42 -10.34
CA TYR A 54 -0.97 -17.12 -10.49
C TYR A 54 -1.47 -16.15 -9.44
N GLY A 55 -0.67 -15.12 -9.11
CA GLY A 55 -1.03 -14.08 -8.17
C GLY A 55 -0.39 -12.73 -8.54
N TRP A 56 -1.15 -11.65 -8.39
CA TRP A 56 -0.61 -10.30 -8.43
C TRP A 56 0.00 -9.96 -7.08
N VAL A 57 1.28 -9.60 -7.06
CA VAL A 57 2.02 -9.22 -5.87
C VAL A 57 2.33 -7.74 -5.92
N LEU A 58 1.98 -7.03 -4.85
CA LEU A 58 2.36 -5.64 -4.64
C LEU A 58 3.86 -5.58 -4.31
N VAL A 59 4.62 -4.81 -5.10
CA VAL A 59 6.06 -4.65 -4.93
C VAL A 59 6.39 -3.33 -4.28
N LYS A 60 5.75 -2.25 -4.77
CA LYS A 60 6.00 -0.89 -4.29
C LYS A 60 4.71 -0.10 -4.26
N GLN A 61 4.61 0.82 -3.31
CA GLN A 61 3.47 1.73 -3.23
C GLN A 61 3.88 3.06 -2.61
N THR A 62 3.38 4.15 -3.17
CA THR A 62 3.45 5.50 -2.58
C THR A 62 2.04 6.00 -2.32
N VAL A 63 1.78 6.44 -1.10
CA VAL A 63 0.54 7.13 -0.68
C VAL A 63 0.90 8.57 -0.36
N LYS A 64 0.15 9.53 -0.89
CA LYS A 64 0.27 10.95 -0.51
C LYS A 64 -1.09 11.49 -0.10
N LEU A 65 -1.15 12.17 1.04
CA LEU A 65 -2.33 12.86 1.53
C LEU A 65 -2.04 14.36 1.67
N LYS A 66 -2.99 15.20 1.29
CA LYS A 66 -2.93 16.65 1.52
C LYS A 66 -3.26 17.00 2.96
N ARG A 67 -4.11 16.20 3.59
CA ARG A 67 -4.58 16.28 4.96
C ARG A 67 -5.04 14.90 5.46
N PRO A 68 -5.21 14.72 6.77
CA PRO A 68 -5.91 13.54 7.29
C PRO A 68 -7.34 13.44 6.74
N ILE A 69 -7.86 12.23 6.68
CA ILE A 69 -9.26 11.94 6.38
C ILE A 69 -9.91 11.55 7.70
N TYR A 70 -11.03 12.16 8.06
CA TYR A 70 -11.63 12.02 9.38
C TYR A 70 -12.87 11.14 9.40
N VAL A 71 -13.18 10.64 10.59
CA VAL A 71 -14.45 9.94 10.85
C VAL A 71 -15.66 10.77 10.38
N GLY A 72 -16.62 10.11 9.75
CA GLY A 72 -17.84 10.75 9.22
C GLY A 72 -17.70 11.31 7.81
N GLU A 73 -16.50 11.49 7.27
CA GLU A 73 -16.29 11.92 5.89
C GLU A 73 -16.67 10.79 4.90
N ASN A 74 -17.16 11.19 3.72
CA ASN A 74 -17.43 10.29 2.61
C ASN A 74 -16.21 10.29 1.69
N LEU A 75 -15.47 9.18 1.69
CA LEU A 75 -14.29 8.99 0.84
C LEU A 75 -14.69 8.27 -0.44
N THR A 76 -14.35 8.87 -1.57
CA THR A 76 -14.40 8.24 -2.89
C THR A 76 -12.99 7.84 -3.32
N ILE A 77 -12.79 6.57 -3.60
CA ILE A 77 -11.55 6.04 -4.18
C ILE A 77 -11.82 5.64 -5.62
N THR A 78 -11.01 6.17 -6.54
CA THR A 78 -11.05 5.80 -7.95
C THR A 78 -9.73 5.16 -8.33
N THR A 79 -9.73 3.98 -8.96
CA THR A 79 -8.51 3.29 -9.40
C THR A 79 -8.47 3.09 -10.90
N ARG A 80 -7.25 3.13 -11.47
CA ARG A 80 -6.96 2.90 -12.88
C ARG A 80 -5.66 2.14 -13.08
N ALA A 81 -5.65 1.17 -14.00
CA ALA A 81 -4.40 0.62 -14.50
C ALA A 81 -3.73 1.66 -15.42
N LYS A 82 -2.42 1.86 -15.24
CA LYS A 82 -1.60 2.87 -15.99
C LYS A 82 -0.66 2.25 -17.01
N GLY A 83 -0.78 0.94 -17.24
CA GLY A 83 0.08 0.25 -18.19
C GLY A 83 1.15 -0.62 -17.53
N GLU A 84 2.11 -1.06 -18.35
CA GLU A 84 3.17 -1.96 -17.95
C GLU A 84 4.53 -1.54 -18.49
N ARG A 85 5.59 -1.92 -17.78
CA ARG A 85 6.97 -1.84 -18.28
C ARG A 85 7.71 -3.12 -17.89
N LYS A 86 8.03 -3.96 -18.86
CA LYS A 86 8.66 -5.29 -18.66
C LYS A 86 7.78 -6.23 -17.83
N ILE A 87 8.06 -6.35 -16.53
CA ILE A 87 7.37 -7.20 -15.57
C ILE A 87 6.62 -6.40 -14.51
N GLN A 88 6.67 -5.09 -14.59
CA GLN A 88 6.04 -4.17 -13.64
C GLN A 88 4.75 -3.62 -14.24
N PHE A 89 3.70 -3.61 -13.43
CA PHE A 89 2.38 -3.10 -13.74
C PHE A 89 2.08 -1.93 -12.83
N PHE A 90 1.62 -0.85 -13.41
CA PHE A 90 1.39 0.40 -12.72
C PHE A 90 -0.09 0.64 -12.51
N ARG A 91 -0.44 1.14 -11.35
CA ARG A 91 -1.81 1.49 -10.98
C ARG A 91 -1.81 2.75 -10.14
N THR A 92 -2.79 3.62 -10.41
CA THR A 92 -3.01 4.82 -9.63
C THR A 92 -4.37 4.78 -8.94
N TYR A 93 -4.47 5.57 -7.89
CA TYR A 93 -5.72 5.82 -7.18
C TYR A 93 -5.81 7.29 -6.84
N ASP A 94 -7.00 7.87 -7.05
CA ASP A 94 -7.34 9.19 -6.57
C ASP A 94 -8.27 9.07 -5.36
N LEU A 95 -7.98 9.84 -4.34
CA LEU A 95 -8.73 9.93 -3.09
C LEU A 95 -9.46 11.26 -3.04
N LYS A 96 -10.80 11.24 -2.96
CA LYS A 96 -11.62 12.45 -2.92
C LYS A 96 -12.58 12.43 -1.74
N VAL A 97 -12.71 13.57 -1.09
CA VAL A 97 -13.75 13.86 -0.10
C VAL A 97 -14.54 15.06 -0.61
N ASN A 98 -15.87 14.94 -0.71
CA ASN A 98 -16.74 15.98 -1.24
C ASN A 98 -16.30 16.50 -2.64
N ASN A 99 -15.86 15.58 -3.53
CA ASN A 99 -15.31 15.85 -4.86
C ASN A 99 -13.94 16.56 -4.89
N GLU A 100 -13.37 16.92 -3.74
CA GLU A 100 -12.04 17.49 -3.66
C GLU A 100 -10.98 16.40 -3.52
N VAL A 101 -9.88 16.52 -4.29
CA VAL A 101 -8.74 15.60 -4.19
C VAL A 101 -8.00 15.84 -2.87
N VAL A 102 -8.09 14.88 -1.96
CA VAL A 102 -7.40 14.88 -0.65
C VAL A 102 -6.13 14.05 -0.66
N GLY A 103 -5.88 13.28 -1.72
CA GLY A 103 -4.67 12.48 -1.85
C GLY A 103 -4.72 11.57 -3.07
N GLY A 104 -3.73 10.69 -3.15
CA GLY A 104 -3.65 9.67 -4.18
C GLY A 104 -2.61 8.61 -3.85
N VAL A 105 -2.61 7.57 -4.69
CA VAL A 105 -1.70 6.43 -4.52
C VAL A 105 -1.17 5.99 -5.87
N TYR A 106 0.10 5.63 -5.89
CA TYR A 106 0.76 4.96 -7.00
C TYR A 106 1.27 3.61 -6.54
N SER A 107 1.03 2.55 -7.31
CA SER A 107 1.45 1.20 -6.96
C SER A 107 2.08 0.46 -8.13
N ILE A 108 3.05 -0.39 -7.82
CA ILE A 108 3.78 -1.25 -8.76
C ILE A 108 3.53 -2.69 -8.36
N TRP A 109 3.00 -3.45 -9.31
CA TRP A 109 2.64 -4.85 -9.15
C TRP A 109 3.46 -5.73 -10.08
N THR A 110 3.58 -6.99 -9.75
CA THR A 110 4.15 -8.03 -10.62
C THR A 110 3.27 -9.28 -10.56
N LEU A 111 3.24 -10.05 -11.66
CA LEU A 111 2.56 -11.34 -11.71
C LEU A 111 3.55 -12.45 -11.36
N ILE A 112 3.16 -13.37 -10.47
CA ILE A 112 3.96 -14.53 -10.10
C ILE A 112 3.21 -15.84 -10.39
N ASP A 113 3.97 -16.87 -10.73
CA ASP A 113 3.53 -18.27 -10.68
C ASP A 113 3.68 -18.76 -9.24
N LEU A 114 2.57 -19.02 -8.57
CA LEU A 114 2.53 -19.40 -7.15
C LEU A 114 3.19 -20.76 -6.89
N ASN A 115 3.13 -21.69 -7.86
CA ASN A 115 3.73 -23.01 -7.73
C ASN A 115 5.23 -22.98 -7.93
N LYS A 116 5.71 -22.21 -8.91
CA LYS A 116 7.14 -22.11 -9.24
C LYS A 116 7.86 -21.00 -8.48
N ARG A 117 7.12 -20.15 -7.76
CA ARG A 117 7.64 -18.97 -7.04
C ARG A 117 8.50 -18.08 -7.93
N ARG A 118 8.02 -17.81 -9.16
CA ARG A 118 8.74 -17.02 -10.17
C ARG A 118 7.85 -15.95 -10.78
N ILE A 119 8.46 -14.84 -11.14
CA ILE A 119 7.81 -13.78 -11.92
C ILE A 119 7.47 -14.32 -13.31
N VAL A 120 6.25 -14.03 -13.76
CA VAL A 120 5.71 -14.42 -15.07
C VAL A 120 5.33 -13.17 -15.85
N ARG A 121 5.65 -13.17 -17.14
CA ARG A 121 5.13 -12.14 -18.05
C ARG A 121 3.65 -12.43 -18.33
N PRO A 122 2.73 -11.50 -18.09
CA PRO A 122 1.29 -11.72 -18.29
C PRO A 122 0.92 -12.24 -19.67
N GLN A 123 1.58 -11.77 -20.71
CA GLN A 123 1.34 -12.23 -22.09
C GLN A 123 1.56 -13.74 -22.26
N LYS A 124 2.44 -14.37 -21.46
CA LYS A 124 2.66 -15.82 -21.49
C LYS A 124 1.49 -16.63 -20.92
N VAL A 125 0.61 -15.98 -20.18
CA VAL A 125 -0.57 -16.58 -19.57
C VAL A 125 -1.88 -16.00 -20.11
N GLY A 126 -1.80 -15.34 -21.27
CA GLY A 126 -2.97 -14.82 -21.99
C GLY A 126 -3.54 -13.52 -21.42
N ILE A 127 -2.82 -12.84 -20.53
CA ILE A 127 -3.21 -11.51 -20.02
C ILE A 127 -2.62 -10.46 -20.95
N THR A 128 -3.47 -9.56 -21.45
CA THR A 128 -3.07 -8.39 -22.23
C THR A 128 -3.51 -7.14 -21.47
N MET A 129 -2.59 -6.19 -21.30
CA MET A 129 -2.94 -4.90 -20.73
C MET A 129 -3.94 -4.17 -21.62
N PRO A 130 -5.00 -3.60 -21.05
CA PRO A 130 -5.90 -2.75 -21.81
C PRO A 130 -5.15 -1.48 -22.27
N GLU A 131 -5.64 -0.87 -23.36
CA GLU A 131 -5.22 0.47 -23.71
C GLU A 131 -5.58 1.41 -22.55
N CYS A 132 -4.57 2.14 -22.07
CA CYS A 132 -4.75 3.08 -20.99
C CYS A 132 -4.86 4.49 -21.57
N GLU A 133 -5.98 5.17 -21.29
CA GLU A 133 -6.11 6.59 -21.59
C GLU A 133 -5.08 7.40 -20.79
N GLU A 134 -4.56 8.46 -21.39
CA GLU A 134 -3.73 9.43 -20.66
C GLU A 134 -4.56 10.10 -19.58
N TYR A 135 -4.22 9.85 -18.33
CA TYR A 135 -4.84 10.46 -17.16
C TYR A 135 -3.76 10.86 -16.17
N VAL A 136 -3.81 12.09 -15.70
CA VAL A 136 -2.88 12.61 -14.69
C VAL A 136 -3.49 12.38 -13.31
N SER A 137 -2.88 11.50 -12.50
CA SER A 137 -3.27 11.25 -11.12
C SER A 137 -2.52 12.16 -10.16
N TYR A 138 -3.02 12.31 -8.94
CA TYR A 138 -2.33 13.10 -7.91
C TYR A 138 -0.93 12.55 -7.56
N VAL A 139 -0.73 11.23 -7.67
CA VAL A 139 0.57 10.57 -7.49
C VAL A 139 0.90 9.74 -8.72
N GLU A 140 1.96 10.13 -9.44
CA GLU A 140 2.36 9.51 -10.72
C GLU A 140 3.59 8.61 -10.60
N ASN A 141 4.33 8.68 -9.49
CA ASN A 141 5.61 8.02 -9.35
C ASN A 141 5.78 7.37 -7.98
N TYR A 142 6.64 6.37 -7.95
CA TYR A 142 7.21 5.85 -6.72
C TYR A 142 8.35 6.78 -6.27
N GLU A 143 8.23 7.31 -5.06
CA GLU A 143 9.24 8.19 -4.47
C GLU A 143 9.79 7.54 -3.20
N HIS A 144 11.10 7.38 -3.12
CA HIS A 144 11.78 6.82 -1.96
C HIS A 144 12.61 7.90 -1.26
N LEU A 145 12.44 8.05 0.05
CA LEU A 145 13.24 8.94 0.86
C LEU A 145 14.48 8.19 1.33
N LEU A 146 15.66 8.67 0.94
CA LEU A 146 16.95 8.03 1.18
C LEU A 146 17.75 8.75 2.27
N GLY A 147 18.77 8.07 2.81
CA GLY A 147 19.79 8.71 3.67
C GLY A 147 19.39 8.87 5.13
N ILE A 148 18.42 8.07 5.60
CA ILE A 148 18.04 8.02 7.02
C ILE A 148 18.61 6.73 7.62
N GLU A 149 19.48 6.86 8.61
CA GLU A 149 19.99 5.73 9.39
C GLU A 149 18.91 5.21 10.34
N THR A 150 18.85 3.89 10.49
CA THR A 150 17.86 3.22 11.32
C THR A 150 18.53 2.41 12.42
N TYR A 151 17.88 2.35 13.59
CA TYR A 151 18.34 1.58 14.73
C TYR A 151 17.25 0.64 15.22
N LYS A 152 17.63 -0.55 15.66
CA LYS A 152 16.70 -1.55 16.18
C LYS A 152 15.94 -1.00 17.38
N GLN A 153 14.62 -1.07 17.33
CA GLN A 153 13.72 -0.64 18.40
C GLN A 153 13.14 -1.81 19.17
N ILE A 154 12.58 -2.79 18.46
CA ILE A 154 11.78 -3.86 19.03
C ILE A 154 11.84 -5.10 18.13
N THR A 155 11.61 -6.27 18.70
CA THR A 155 11.31 -7.51 17.97
C THR A 155 9.84 -7.86 18.16
N ARG A 156 9.11 -8.14 17.07
CA ARG A 156 7.72 -8.64 17.11
C ARG A 156 7.63 -9.99 16.42
N GLU A 157 6.70 -10.82 16.89
CA GLU A 157 6.35 -12.09 16.24
C GLU A 157 5.11 -11.89 15.37
N VAL A 158 5.11 -12.47 14.16
CA VAL A 158 3.95 -12.49 13.26
C VAL A 158 2.93 -13.48 13.79
N LEU A 159 1.79 -12.99 14.25
CA LEU A 159 0.72 -13.78 14.84
C LEU A 159 -0.35 -14.17 13.82
N TYR A 160 -1.28 -15.03 14.21
CA TYR A 160 -2.40 -15.46 13.38
C TYR A 160 -3.20 -14.29 12.78
N SER A 161 -3.44 -13.25 13.56
CA SER A 161 -4.18 -12.04 13.13
C SER A 161 -3.44 -11.20 12.09
N ASP A 162 -2.12 -11.36 11.95
CA ASP A 162 -1.32 -10.62 10.99
C ASP A 162 -1.29 -11.29 9.60
N VAL A 163 -1.79 -12.53 9.49
CA VAL A 163 -1.62 -13.38 8.31
C VAL A 163 -2.86 -13.36 7.41
N ASP A 164 -2.66 -13.33 6.10
CA ASP A 164 -3.72 -13.41 5.08
C ASP A 164 -3.95 -14.83 4.55
N LEU A 165 -4.84 -14.97 3.56
CA LEU A 165 -5.17 -16.24 2.90
C LEU A 165 -3.97 -16.89 2.20
N ASN A 166 -2.93 -16.12 1.85
CA ASN A 166 -1.71 -16.63 1.23
C ASN A 166 -0.74 -17.20 2.26
N LYS A 167 -1.11 -17.16 3.56
CA LYS A 167 -0.28 -17.57 4.69
C LYS A 167 0.99 -16.76 4.86
N HIS A 168 0.92 -15.46 4.51
CA HIS A 168 1.98 -14.49 4.74
C HIS A 168 1.41 -13.27 5.46
N MET A 169 2.30 -12.46 6.06
CA MET A 169 1.91 -11.21 6.69
C MET A 169 1.16 -10.32 5.69
N ASN A 170 -0.06 -9.93 6.04
CA ASN A 170 -0.92 -9.09 5.22
C ASN A 170 -0.30 -7.70 5.00
N ASN A 171 -0.33 -7.20 3.77
CA ASN A 171 0.27 -5.91 3.41
C ASN A 171 -0.23 -4.73 4.27
N ALA A 172 -1.47 -4.75 4.73
CA ALA A 172 -2.02 -3.72 5.60
C ALA A 172 -1.43 -3.77 7.02
N ARG A 173 -1.08 -4.97 7.53
CA ARG A 173 -0.52 -5.15 8.87
C ARG A 173 0.84 -4.51 9.05
N TYR A 174 1.64 -4.44 8.00
CA TYR A 174 2.91 -3.69 8.05
C TYR A 174 2.69 -2.25 8.49
N LEU A 175 1.62 -1.59 8.01
CA LEU A 175 1.33 -0.22 8.40
C LEU A 175 0.82 -0.07 9.85
N GLU A 176 0.10 -1.04 10.38
CA GLU A 176 -0.23 -1.04 11.80
C GLU A 176 1.04 -1.09 12.66
N TRP A 177 1.96 -1.99 12.34
CA TRP A 177 3.23 -2.09 13.06
C TRP A 177 4.11 -0.84 12.90
N VAL A 178 4.07 -0.19 11.73
CA VAL A 178 4.75 1.08 11.47
C VAL A 178 4.17 2.19 12.32
N MET A 179 2.85 2.34 12.37
CA MET A 179 2.19 3.38 13.16
C MET A 179 2.40 3.17 14.66
N ASP A 180 2.49 1.91 15.12
CA ASP A 180 2.83 1.59 16.52
C ASP A 180 4.24 2.07 16.93
N LEU A 181 5.19 2.12 15.97
CA LEU A 181 6.56 2.54 16.22
C LEU A 181 6.74 4.07 16.25
N LEU A 182 5.85 4.82 15.61
CA LEU A 182 5.94 6.27 15.63
C LEU A 182 5.71 6.80 17.05
N PRO A 183 6.56 7.75 17.53
CA PRO A 183 6.37 8.38 18.84
C PRO A 183 5.00 9.04 19.01
N GLU A 184 4.47 9.04 20.23
CA GLU A 184 3.13 9.58 20.52
C GLU A 184 3.01 11.07 20.20
N ASP A 185 4.02 11.86 20.56
CA ASP A 185 4.05 13.30 20.30
C ASP A 185 4.04 13.62 18.79
N ILE A 186 4.59 12.72 17.96
CA ILE A 186 4.50 12.81 16.50
C ILE A 186 3.06 12.54 16.05
N LYS A 187 2.44 11.48 16.52
CA LYS A 187 1.05 11.12 16.15
C LYS A 187 0.03 12.20 16.55
N GLU A 188 0.28 12.90 17.66
CA GLU A 188 -0.57 13.99 18.10
C GLU A 188 -0.46 15.26 17.23
N LYS A 189 0.75 15.66 16.88
CA LYS A 189 1.03 16.95 16.23
C LYS A 189 1.11 16.88 14.71
N TYR A 190 1.46 15.70 14.18
CA TYR A 190 1.72 15.50 12.76
C TYR A 190 0.79 14.43 12.18
N PHE A 191 0.53 14.52 10.89
CA PHE A 191 0.05 13.40 10.10
C PHE A 191 1.12 12.95 9.11
N VAL A 192 1.01 11.76 8.59
CA VAL A 192 1.95 11.26 7.59
C VAL A 192 1.49 11.71 6.21
N GLU A 193 2.11 12.77 5.68
CA GLU A 193 1.77 13.34 4.37
C GLU A 193 2.12 12.39 3.22
N GLN A 194 3.23 11.67 3.36
CA GLN A 194 3.69 10.70 2.36
C GLN A 194 4.20 9.42 3.03
N ILE A 195 3.79 8.30 2.46
CA ILE A 195 4.32 6.97 2.80
C ILE A 195 4.76 6.29 1.51
N THR A 196 5.96 5.74 1.53
CA THR A 196 6.51 4.96 0.43
C THR A 196 6.98 3.61 0.94
N MET A 197 6.42 2.54 0.40
CA MET A 197 6.60 1.16 0.83
C MET A 197 7.29 0.33 -0.24
N HIS A 198 8.17 -0.57 0.18
CA HIS A 198 8.82 -1.55 -0.66
C HIS A 198 8.73 -2.95 -0.02
N TYR A 199 7.96 -3.82 -0.61
CA TYR A 199 7.81 -5.22 -0.22
C TYR A 199 8.88 -6.05 -0.93
N LEU A 200 9.92 -6.43 -0.20
CA LEU A 200 11.09 -7.14 -0.73
C LEU A 200 10.90 -8.65 -0.70
N LYS A 201 10.31 -9.14 0.41
CA LYS A 201 10.05 -10.56 0.64
C LYS A 201 8.81 -10.76 1.49
N GLU A 202 8.14 -11.89 1.31
CA GLU A 202 7.03 -12.33 2.14
C GLU A 202 7.52 -12.73 3.54
N ILE A 203 6.78 -12.34 4.59
CA ILE A 203 7.06 -12.75 5.97
C ILE A 203 6.06 -13.83 6.38
N SER A 204 6.58 -14.98 6.80
CA SER A 204 5.78 -16.14 7.19
C SER A 204 5.23 -16.00 8.61
N PRO A 205 4.14 -16.72 8.98
CA PRO A 205 3.66 -16.80 10.36
C PRO A 205 4.77 -17.28 11.31
N HIS A 206 4.69 -16.81 12.55
CA HIS A 206 5.64 -17.10 13.64
C HIS A 206 7.08 -16.61 13.42
N SER A 207 7.33 -15.86 12.34
CA SER A 207 8.62 -15.19 12.15
C SER A 207 8.82 -14.12 13.22
N LYS A 208 10.02 -14.06 13.78
CA LYS A 208 10.47 -12.97 14.65
C LYS A 208 11.10 -11.89 13.77
N VAL A 209 10.50 -10.73 13.78
CA VAL A 209 10.88 -9.61 12.93
C VAL A 209 11.45 -8.50 13.81
N ASP A 210 12.67 -8.10 13.50
CA ASP A 210 13.32 -6.94 14.10
C ASP A 210 12.89 -5.67 13.37
N LEU A 211 12.36 -4.72 14.11
CA LEU A 211 11.90 -3.43 13.60
C LEU A 211 12.95 -2.37 13.89
N TYR A 212 13.41 -1.71 12.85
CA TYR A 212 14.38 -0.63 12.92
C TYR A 212 13.69 0.68 12.56
N TYR A 213 13.96 1.72 13.31
CA TYR A 213 13.41 3.07 13.10
C TYR A 213 14.53 4.10 13.05
N GLY A 214 14.37 5.10 12.20
CA GLY A 214 15.18 6.31 12.15
C GLY A 214 14.36 7.48 11.68
N GLN A 215 14.73 8.66 12.14
CA GLN A 215 14.09 9.94 11.77
C GLN A 215 15.16 11.01 11.56
N LYS A 216 14.92 11.84 10.55
CA LYS A 216 15.70 13.04 10.28
C LYS A 216 14.73 14.15 9.90
N GLU A 217 14.64 15.18 10.76
CA GLU A 217 13.64 16.24 10.62
C GLU A 217 12.21 15.67 10.54
N ASN A 218 11.49 15.94 9.46
CA ASN A 218 10.15 15.46 9.23
C ASN A 218 10.09 14.14 8.43
N ASP A 219 11.23 13.58 8.04
CA ASP A 219 11.30 12.33 7.30
C ASP A 219 11.67 11.18 8.23
N PHE A 220 11.03 10.01 8.07
CA PHE A 220 11.35 8.81 8.82
C PHE A 220 11.55 7.60 7.90
N ARG A 221 12.25 6.60 8.41
CA ARG A 221 12.43 5.30 7.77
C ARG A 221 12.25 4.19 8.78
N ILE A 222 11.60 3.11 8.35
CA ILE A 222 11.45 1.88 9.12
C ILE A 222 11.82 0.70 8.24
N GLU A 223 12.54 -0.26 8.81
CA GLU A 223 12.92 -1.50 8.16
C GLU A 223 12.49 -2.69 9.01
N PHE A 224 11.95 -3.71 8.37
CA PHE A 224 11.59 -4.99 8.95
C PHE A 224 12.64 -6.01 8.53
N LYS A 225 13.38 -6.53 9.50
CA LYS A 225 14.47 -7.47 9.24
C LYS A 225 14.23 -8.80 9.95
N ILE A 226 14.64 -9.86 9.28
CA ILE A 226 14.78 -11.19 9.89
C ILE A 226 16.26 -11.52 9.72
N GLU A 227 16.95 -11.70 10.83
CA GLU A 227 18.41 -11.75 10.86
C GLU A 227 19.00 -10.48 10.22
N GLU A 228 19.94 -10.60 9.27
CA GLU A 228 20.55 -9.47 8.58
C GLU A 228 19.79 -9.03 7.31
N GLN A 229 18.68 -9.70 6.96
CA GLN A 229 17.98 -9.45 5.72
C GLN A 229 16.76 -8.55 5.89
N THR A 230 16.66 -7.50 5.06
CA THR A 230 15.46 -6.66 4.97
C THR A 230 14.37 -7.36 4.14
N TYR A 231 13.18 -7.46 4.72
CA TYR A 231 11.98 -8.02 4.09
C TYR A 231 11.00 -6.95 3.62
N PHE A 232 10.94 -5.85 4.36
CA PHE A 232 10.11 -4.71 4.05
C PHE A 232 10.81 -3.43 4.50
N GLU A 233 10.66 -2.39 3.72
CA GLU A 233 11.10 -1.05 4.10
C GLU A 233 10.04 -0.02 3.77
N ILE A 234 9.98 0.98 4.60
CA ILE A 234 9.09 2.12 4.45
C ILE A 234 9.84 3.40 4.76
N SER A 235 9.55 4.43 4.00
CA SER A 235 9.93 5.81 4.33
C SER A 235 8.69 6.68 4.30
N GLY A 236 8.66 7.70 5.15
CA GLY A 236 7.53 8.61 5.21
C GLY A 236 7.96 10.02 5.53
N ARG A 237 7.06 10.96 5.22
CA ARG A 237 7.19 12.38 5.54
C ARG A 237 6.04 12.80 6.42
N LEU A 238 6.39 13.47 7.49
CA LEU A 238 5.47 14.05 8.46
C LEU A 238 5.15 15.49 8.07
N LYS A 239 3.91 15.88 8.27
CA LYS A 239 3.46 17.26 8.13
C LYS A 239 2.64 17.67 9.34
N GLU A 240 2.93 18.85 9.87
CA GLU A 240 2.21 19.39 11.01
C GLU A 240 0.72 19.56 10.67
N LYS A 241 -0.14 19.15 11.61
CA LYS A 241 -1.59 19.33 11.48
C LYS A 241 -1.91 20.81 11.59
N SER A 242 -2.67 21.33 10.62
CA SER A 242 -3.23 22.68 10.76
C SER A 242 -4.25 22.66 11.88
N LEU A 243 -4.10 23.55 12.85
CA LEU A 243 -5.05 23.79 13.95
C LEU A 243 -6.39 24.26 13.40
#